data_84daaf76f4f09ef9faf0e15cd6b283b2
#
_entry.id   84daaf76f4f09ef9faf0e15cd6b283b2
#
_cell.length_a   1.000
_cell.length_b   1.000
_cell.length_c   1.000
_cell.angle_alpha   90.00
_cell.angle_beta   90.00
_cell.angle_gamma   90.00
#
_symmetry.space_group_name_H-M   'P 1'
#
loop_
_entity.id
_entity.type
_entity.pdbx_description
1 polymer ?
#
loop_
_entity_poly.entity_id
_entity_poly.type
_entity_poly.pdbx_seq_one_letter_code
_entity_poly.pdbx_strand_id
1 'polypeptide(L)'
;VVDPLNQFYPPAAAAIGINLDHLVVLRGKHLDQAGSQGQTDFFWSIDQALRCSGVAAVWGRLGEIDERWFRRFQLSAEASGSLGVFVQPLKVLRQPSWAEVQWVVSDGTRRSQEGLACRDRVQQPHVSADSSADISPSSRKDFRARQKLRLQLTRCRGTQTGKSINLSIDAITGSV
;
A
#
# COMPACT_ATOMS: atom_id res chain seq x y z
N VAL A 1 5.13 11.13 1.41
CA VAL A 1 4.02 10.16 1.57
C VAL A 1 2.73 10.80 1.11
N VAL A 2 1.92 10.06 0.37
CA VAL A 2 0.63 10.49 -0.14
C VAL A 2 -0.46 9.74 0.63
N ASP A 3 -1.25 10.48 1.42
CA ASP A 3 -2.21 9.93 2.37
C ASP A 3 -3.61 10.53 2.18
N PRO A 4 -4.36 10.10 1.14
CA PRO A 4 -5.68 10.63 0.84
C PRO A 4 -6.73 10.30 1.91
N LEU A 5 -6.51 9.25 2.68
CA LEU A 5 -7.46 8.74 3.67
C LEU A 5 -7.10 9.11 5.11
N ASN A 6 -6.03 9.90 5.33
CA ASN A 6 -5.51 10.25 6.65
C ASN A 6 -5.20 9.02 7.54
N GLN A 7 -4.67 7.95 6.92
CA GLN A 7 -4.35 6.68 7.59
C GLN A 7 -2.87 6.52 7.93
N PHE A 8 -2.01 7.39 7.40
CA PHE A 8 -0.58 7.33 7.68
C PHE A 8 -0.29 7.73 9.12
N TYR A 9 0.38 6.82 9.83
CA TYR A 9 0.76 7.00 11.24
C TYR A 9 2.28 7.20 11.37
N PRO A 10 2.77 8.45 11.52
CA PRO A 10 4.20 8.75 11.55
C PRO A 10 5.01 7.99 12.60
N PRO A 11 4.50 7.75 13.84
CA PRO A 11 5.26 6.99 14.82
C PRO A 11 5.60 5.56 14.38
N ALA A 12 4.71 4.90 13.62
CA ALA A 12 5.01 3.57 13.07
C ALA A 12 6.12 3.64 12.02
N ALA A 13 6.15 4.69 11.20
CA ALA A 13 7.22 4.92 10.25
C ALA A 13 8.58 5.14 10.94
N ALA A 14 8.59 5.93 12.02
CA ALA A 14 9.79 6.12 12.84
C ALA A 14 10.28 4.82 13.47
N ALA A 15 9.36 3.97 13.95
CA ALA A 15 9.70 2.68 14.57
C ALA A 15 10.41 1.71 13.62
N ILE A 16 10.16 1.82 12.31
CA ILE A 16 10.86 1.03 11.28
C ILE A 16 12.08 1.75 10.67
N GLY A 17 12.51 2.87 11.28
CA GLY A 17 13.74 3.57 10.92
C GLY A 17 13.59 4.68 9.89
N ILE A 18 12.38 5.10 9.55
CA ILE A 18 12.17 6.26 8.65
C ILE A 18 12.45 7.56 9.42
N ASN A 19 13.35 8.39 8.91
CA ASN A 19 13.59 9.72 9.46
C ASN A 19 12.43 10.66 9.12
N LEU A 20 11.70 11.12 10.14
CA LEU A 20 10.53 11.98 9.95
C LEU A 20 10.90 13.41 9.50
N ASP A 21 12.13 13.88 9.75
CA ASP A 21 12.60 15.20 9.29
C ASP A 21 12.72 15.27 7.77
N HIS A 22 12.88 14.13 7.12
CA HIS A 22 12.96 14.00 5.66
C HIS A 22 11.63 13.52 5.05
N LEU A 23 10.54 13.57 5.81
CA LEU A 23 9.25 13.06 5.40
C LEU A 23 8.24 14.19 5.21
N VAL A 24 7.71 14.31 4.00
CA VAL A 24 6.58 15.18 3.70
C VAL A 24 5.33 14.33 3.54
N VAL A 25 4.23 14.71 4.22
CA VAL A 25 2.94 14.04 4.10
C VAL A 25 1.95 14.94 3.36
N LEU A 26 1.52 14.47 2.20
CA LEU A 26 0.51 15.12 1.37
C LEU A 26 -0.86 14.50 1.70
N ARG A 27 -1.73 15.30 2.30
CA ARG A 27 -3.08 14.88 2.68
C ARG A 27 -4.12 15.55 1.80
N GLY A 28 -5.06 14.77 1.27
CA GLY A 28 -6.22 15.29 0.55
C GLY A 28 -7.30 15.70 1.55
N LYS A 29 -7.78 16.96 1.48
CA LYS A 29 -8.98 17.35 2.19
C LYS A 29 -10.18 16.82 1.40
N HIS A 30 -10.94 15.86 1.98
CA HIS A 30 -12.25 15.43 1.48
C HIS A 30 -12.30 15.01 0.00
N LEU A 31 -11.43 14.07 -0.41
CA LEU A 31 -11.50 13.48 -1.75
C LEU A 31 -12.90 12.92 -2.07
N ASP A 32 -13.60 12.43 -1.03
CA ASP A 32 -14.95 11.89 -1.15
C ASP A 32 -16.01 12.99 -1.43
N GLN A 33 -15.72 14.26 -1.09
CA GLN A 33 -16.66 15.39 -1.24
C GLN A 33 -16.28 16.35 -2.37
N ALA A 34 -15.02 16.32 -2.83
CA ALA A 34 -14.48 17.28 -3.79
C ALA A 34 -14.86 16.97 -5.26
N GLY A 35 -15.56 15.88 -5.53
CA GLY A 35 -15.89 15.46 -6.90
C GLY A 35 -14.65 15.23 -7.77
N SER A 36 -14.84 15.30 -9.09
CA SER A 36 -13.77 15.07 -10.08
C SER A 36 -12.61 16.07 -10.00
N GLN A 37 -12.89 17.31 -9.60
CA GLN A 37 -11.86 18.36 -9.50
C GLN A 37 -10.87 18.08 -8.37
N GLY A 38 -11.35 17.72 -7.17
CA GLY A 38 -10.46 17.43 -6.04
C GLY A 38 -9.55 16.23 -6.28
N GLN A 39 -10.04 15.23 -7.01
CA GLN A 39 -9.20 14.10 -7.43
C GLN A 39 -8.12 14.54 -8.43
N THR A 40 -8.45 15.42 -9.36
CA THR A 40 -7.51 15.99 -10.33
C THR A 40 -6.40 16.78 -9.63
N ASP A 41 -6.76 17.66 -8.69
CA ASP A 41 -5.81 18.48 -7.93
C ASP A 41 -4.87 17.61 -7.08
N PHE A 42 -5.40 16.54 -6.52
CA PHE A 42 -4.63 15.58 -5.74
C PHE A 42 -3.61 14.82 -6.61
N PHE A 43 -4.03 14.31 -7.77
CA PHE A 43 -3.12 13.66 -8.71
C PHE A 43 -2.09 14.64 -9.29
N TRP A 44 -2.49 15.89 -9.54
CA TRP A 44 -1.55 16.94 -9.92
C TRP A 44 -0.46 17.13 -8.85
N SER A 45 -0.83 17.13 -7.56
CA SER A 45 0.12 17.27 -6.47
C SER A 45 1.11 16.09 -6.39
N ILE A 46 0.66 14.86 -6.70
CA ILE A 46 1.54 13.69 -6.82
C ILE A 46 2.52 13.87 -7.98
N ASP A 47 2.04 14.34 -9.13
CA ASP A 47 2.88 14.61 -10.29
C ASP A 47 3.97 15.65 -9.99
N GLN A 48 3.62 16.72 -9.26
CA GLN A 48 4.59 17.73 -8.83
C GLN A 48 5.63 17.14 -7.86
N ALA A 49 5.20 16.31 -6.91
CA ALA A 49 6.12 15.63 -6.01
C ALA A 49 7.10 14.70 -6.76
N LEU A 50 6.61 13.96 -7.75
CA LEU A 50 7.44 13.08 -8.58
C LEU A 50 8.43 13.86 -9.46
N ARG A 51 8.12 15.09 -9.85
CA ARG A 51 9.01 15.97 -10.64
C ARG A 51 10.07 16.67 -9.82
N CYS A 52 9.88 16.72 -8.51
CA CYS A 52 10.81 17.47 -7.63
C CYS A 52 12.11 16.67 -7.44
N SER A 53 13.23 17.24 -7.85
CA SER A 53 14.55 16.61 -7.71
C SER A 53 15.00 16.41 -6.25
N GLY A 54 14.38 17.13 -5.31
CA GLY A 54 14.59 16.94 -3.87
C GLY A 54 13.81 15.78 -3.27
N VAL A 55 12.91 15.11 -4.05
CA VAL A 55 12.10 14.01 -3.60
C VAL A 55 12.64 12.69 -4.17
N ALA A 56 13.26 11.89 -3.33
CA ALA A 56 13.81 10.59 -3.74
C ALA A 56 12.70 9.54 -4.02
N ALA A 57 11.61 9.56 -3.24
CA ALA A 57 10.52 8.61 -3.42
C ALA A 57 9.17 9.19 -3.02
N VAL A 58 8.12 8.82 -3.75
CA VAL A 58 6.71 9.08 -3.44
C VAL A 58 6.03 7.76 -3.16
N TRP A 59 5.54 7.58 -1.94
CA TRP A 59 4.79 6.41 -1.53
C TRP A 59 3.36 6.77 -1.17
N GLY A 60 2.40 5.93 -1.55
CA GLY A 60 1.01 6.13 -1.15
C GLY A 60 0.10 4.96 -1.43
N ARG A 61 -1.00 4.90 -0.65
CA ARG A 61 -2.11 3.99 -0.92
C ARG A 61 -3.15 4.75 -1.74
N LEU A 62 -3.26 4.38 -3.01
CA LEU A 62 -4.18 5.00 -3.95
C LEU A 62 -5.26 4.00 -4.36
N GLY A 63 -6.46 4.52 -4.70
CA GLY A 63 -7.50 3.75 -5.35
C GLY A 63 -7.16 3.41 -6.80
N GLU A 64 -8.17 3.39 -7.65
CA GLU A 64 -7.98 3.29 -9.09
C GLU A 64 -7.39 4.60 -9.61
N ILE A 65 -6.36 4.48 -10.43
CA ILE A 65 -5.71 5.61 -11.09
C ILE A 65 -6.04 5.51 -12.57
N ASP A 66 -6.55 6.60 -13.14
CA ASP A 66 -6.76 6.71 -14.58
C ASP A 66 -5.44 6.47 -15.34
N GLU A 67 -5.52 5.79 -16.48
CA GLU A 67 -4.36 5.43 -17.29
C GLU A 67 -3.49 6.64 -17.65
N ARG A 68 -4.11 7.80 -17.94
CA ARG A 68 -3.41 9.05 -18.30
C ARG A 68 -2.57 9.56 -17.13
N TRP A 69 -3.14 9.56 -15.91
CA TRP A 69 -2.41 9.96 -14.71
C TRP A 69 -1.29 8.99 -14.39
N PHE A 70 -1.52 7.67 -14.55
CA PHE A 70 -0.50 6.68 -14.29
C PHE A 70 0.68 6.83 -15.26
N ARG A 71 0.39 7.04 -16.56
CA ARG A 71 1.42 7.32 -17.56
C ARG A 71 2.19 8.60 -17.24
N ARG A 72 1.49 9.65 -16.79
CA ARG A 72 2.11 10.91 -16.40
C ARG A 72 3.04 10.75 -15.20
N PHE A 73 2.63 9.98 -14.17
CA PHE A 73 3.47 9.66 -13.02
C PHE A 73 4.75 8.92 -13.42
N GLN A 74 4.63 7.94 -14.32
CA GLN A 74 5.80 7.24 -14.85
C GLN A 74 6.79 8.20 -15.49
N LEU A 75 6.33 9.06 -16.42
CA LEU A 75 7.18 10.01 -17.12
C LEU A 75 7.81 11.03 -16.18
N SER A 76 7.07 11.48 -15.17
CA SER A 76 7.58 12.45 -14.18
C SER A 76 8.65 11.81 -13.29
N ALA A 77 8.44 10.59 -12.84
CA ALA A 77 9.43 9.83 -12.07
C ALA A 77 10.69 9.53 -12.89
N GLU A 78 10.53 9.13 -14.16
CA GLU A 78 11.65 8.86 -15.07
C GLU A 78 12.49 10.13 -15.32
N ALA A 79 11.84 11.28 -15.54
CA ALA A 79 12.52 12.54 -15.81
C ALA A 79 13.31 13.09 -14.61
N SER A 80 12.82 12.87 -13.38
CA SER A 80 13.46 13.36 -12.16
C SER A 80 14.40 12.35 -11.49
N GLY A 81 14.31 11.07 -11.87
CA GLY A 81 14.97 9.96 -11.18
C GLY A 81 14.33 9.59 -9.84
N SER A 82 13.12 10.06 -9.55
CA SER A 82 12.39 9.70 -8.33
C SER A 82 11.71 8.33 -8.45
N LEU A 83 11.40 7.71 -7.32
CA LEU A 83 10.71 6.42 -7.26
C LEU A 83 9.24 6.61 -6.85
N GLY A 84 8.28 6.19 -7.69
CA GLY A 84 6.88 6.10 -7.33
C GLY A 84 6.50 4.69 -6.85
N VAL A 85 6.01 4.54 -5.61
CA VAL A 85 5.54 3.28 -5.03
C VAL A 85 4.10 3.42 -4.60
N PHE A 86 3.17 2.80 -5.34
CA PHE A 86 1.74 2.92 -5.08
C PHE A 86 1.11 1.59 -4.72
N VAL A 87 0.45 1.56 -3.58
CA VAL A 87 -0.36 0.41 -3.13
C VAL A 87 -1.78 0.58 -3.66
N GLN A 88 -2.22 -0.38 -4.45
CA GLN A 88 -3.53 -0.38 -5.10
C GLN A 88 -4.35 -1.62 -4.74
N PRO A 89 -5.68 -1.57 -4.82
CA PRO A 89 -6.53 -2.75 -4.59
C PRO A 89 -6.32 -3.80 -5.69
N LEU A 90 -6.47 -5.09 -5.34
CA LEU A 90 -6.23 -6.22 -6.26
C LEU A 90 -7.08 -6.20 -7.54
N LYS A 91 -8.25 -5.55 -7.51
CA LYS A 91 -9.12 -5.43 -8.69
C LYS A 91 -8.41 -4.74 -9.87
N VAL A 92 -7.43 -3.87 -9.59
CA VAL A 92 -6.65 -3.15 -10.60
C VAL A 92 -5.64 -4.05 -11.33
N LEU A 93 -5.32 -5.23 -10.78
CA LEU A 93 -4.32 -6.13 -11.34
C LEU A 93 -4.62 -6.55 -12.79
N ARG A 94 -5.89 -6.58 -13.18
CA ARG A 94 -6.34 -6.94 -14.54
C ARG A 94 -6.37 -5.77 -15.52
N GLN A 95 -6.13 -4.55 -15.03
CA GLN A 95 -6.13 -3.35 -15.85
C GLN A 95 -4.74 -3.12 -16.47
N PRO A 96 -4.67 -2.47 -17.64
CA PRO A 96 -3.40 -2.02 -18.20
C PRO A 96 -2.67 -1.13 -17.18
N SER A 97 -1.38 -1.36 -17.01
CA SER A 97 -0.57 -0.60 -16.07
C SER A 97 0.72 -0.12 -16.72
N TRP A 98 1.11 1.11 -16.44
CA TRP A 98 2.39 1.71 -16.83
C TRP A 98 3.50 1.47 -15.82
N ALA A 99 3.21 0.72 -14.74
CA ALA A 99 4.24 0.36 -13.75
C ALA A 99 5.34 -0.48 -14.41
N GLU A 100 6.58 -0.16 -14.12
CA GLU A 100 7.72 -0.97 -14.55
C GLU A 100 7.79 -2.28 -13.80
N VAL A 101 7.48 -2.22 -12.50
CA VAL A 101 7.47 -3.38 -11.60
C VAL A 101 6.13 -3.43 -10.87
N GLN A 102 5.53 -4.62 -10.80
CA GLN A 102 4.28 -4.84 -10.07
C GLN A 102 4.38 -6.09 -9.21
N TRP A 103 4.05 -5.93 -7.94
CA TRP A 103 4.01 -7.00 -6.96
C TRP A 103 2.60 -7.20 -6.42
N VAL A 104 2.23 -8.45 -6.20
CA VAL A 104 1.08 -8.79 -5.38
C VAL A 104 1.60 -9.20 -4.00
N VAL A 105 1.08 -8.53 -2.98
CA VAL A 105 1.38 -8.82 -1.57
C VAL A 105 0.20 -9.57 -0.98
N SER A 106 0.45 -10.73 -0.40
CA SER A 106 -0.57 -11.56 0.23
C SER A 106 -0.07 -12.10 1.57
N ASP A 107 -0.99 -12.59 2.39
CA ASP A 107 -0.66 -13.28 3.63
C ASP A 107 0.08 -14.59 3.31
N GLY A 108 1.30 -14.73 3.83
CA GLY A 108 2.15 -15.90 3.63
C GLY A 108 1.69 -17.15 4.41
N THR A 109 0.71 -17.02 5.31
CA THR A 109 0.18 -18.15 6.09
C THR A 109 -0.88 -18.96 5.33
N ARG A 110 -1.53 -18.37 4.32
CA ARG A 110 -2.49 -19.07 3.48
C ARG A 110 -1.73 -19.87 2.41
N ARG A 111 -1.75 -21.20 2.51
CA ARG A 111 -1.41 -22.07 1.39
C ARG A 111 -2.28 -21.66 0.21
N SER A 112 -1.65 -21.23 -0.86
CA SER A 112 -2.32 -20.95 -2.13
C SER A 112 -2.86 -22.28 -2.68
N GLN A 113 -4.08 -22.65 -2.26
CA GLN A 113 -4.94 -23.49 -3.06
C GLN A 113 -5.87 -22.56 -3.81
N GLU A 114 -5.83 -22.74 -5.13
CA GLU A 114 -6.78 -22.29 -6.13
C GLU A 114 -6.62 -20.88 -6.68
N GLY A 115 -6.62 -20.90 -8.00
CA GLY A 115 -6.59 -19.78 -8.91
C GLY A 115 -7.61 -18.70 -8.59
N LEU A 116 -7.25 -17.50 -8.98
CA LEU A 116 -7.97 -16.23 -8.95
C LEU A 116 -9.50 -16.35 -9.13
N ALA A 117 -10.19 -16.86 -8.13
CA ALA A 117 -11.63 -16.67 -7.95
C ALA A 117 -11.81 -15.52 -6.96
N CYS A 118 -11.96 -14.32 -7.50
CA CYS A 118 -12.37 -13.15 -6.75
C CYS A 118 -13.79 -13.41 -6.23
N ARG A 119 -13.92 -13.82 -4.96
CA ARG A 119 -15.20 -13.74 -4.26
C ARG A 119 -15.18 -12.47 -3.43
N ASP A 120 -15.88 -11.47 -3.94
CA ASP A 120 -16.37 -10.35 -3.15
C ASP A 120 -17.24 -10.89 -2.02
N ARG A 121 -16.65 -10.97 -0.84
CA ARG A 121 -17.41 -11.13 0.39
C ARG A 121 -16.89 -10.10 1.38
N VAL A 122 -17.45 -8.91 1.27
CA VAL A 122 -17.44 -7.92 2.34
C VAL A 122 -18.27 -8.50 3.48
N GLN A 123 -17.64 -9.15 4.43
CA GLN A 123 -18.27 -9.42 5.72
C GLN A 123 -18.07 -8.20 6.59
N GLN A 124 -19.15 -7.43 6.74
CA GLN A 124 -19.30 -6.47 7.83
C GLN A 124 -19.22 -7.24 9.16
N PRO A 125 -18.44 -6.79 10.14
CA PRO A 125 -18.52 -7.37 11.48
C PRO A 125 -19.86 -6.94 12.11
N HIS A 126 -20.77 -7.89 12.28
CA HIS A 126 -21.90 -7.75 13.17
C HIS A 126 -21.36 -7.64 14.60
N VAL A 127 -21.49 -6.46 15.18
CA VAL A 127 -21.31 -6.25 16.62
C VAL A 127 -22.59 -6.74 17.29
N SER A 128 -22.59 -7.96 17.76
CA SER A 128 -23.59 -8.44 18.73
C SER A 128 -23.10 -8.05 20.12
N ALA A 129 -23.76 -7.10 20.75
CA ALA A 129 -23.68 -6.88 22.19
C ALA A 129 -24.41 -8.04 22.86
N ASP A 130 -23.69 -8.89 23.56
CA ASP A 130 -24.02 -9.50 24.86
C ASP A 130 -23.05 -10.65 25.17
N SER A 131 -22.31 -10.49 26.20
CA SER A 131 -22.16 -11.37 27.35
C SER A 131 -20.81 -11.14 28.05
N SER A 132 -20.95 -10.70 29.29
CA SER A 132 -19.94 -10.73 30.33
C SER A 132 -19.36 -12.15 30.46
N ALA A 133 -18.10 -12.33 30.09
CA ALA A 133 -17.33 -13.53 30.38
C ALA A 133 -15.99 -13.12 30.97
N ASP A 134 -15.72 -13.64 32.15
CA ASP A 134 -14.53 -13.54 32.96
C ASP A 134 -13.22 -13.54 32.16
N ILE A 135 -12.47 -12.48 32.28
CA ILE A 135 -11.11 -12.40 31.73
C ILE A 135 -10.16 -12.98 32.78
N SER A 136 -9.87 -14.27 32.70
CA SER A 136 -8.78 -14.87 33.46
C SER A 136 -7.43 -14.42 32.89
N PRO A 137 -6.44 -14.04 33.72
CA PRO A 137 -5.19 -13.38 33.30
C PRO A 137 -4.11 -14.34 32.77
N SER A 138 -4.44 -15.52 32.30
CA SER A 138 -3.45 -16.55 31.91
C SER A 138 -3.20 -16.70 30.41
N SER A 139 -3.62 -15.76 29.56
CA SER A 139 -3.34 -15.77 28.11
C SER A 139 -2.64 -14.49 27.63
N ARG A 140 -1.55 -14.11 28.29
CA ARG A 140 -0.52 -13.29 27.62
C ARG A 140 0.25 -14.19 26.66
N LYS A 141 -0.42 -14.73 25.66
CA LYS A 141 0.23 -15.38 24.50
C LYS A 141 1.01 -14.29 23.77
N ASP A 142 2.30 -14.55 23.68
CA ASP A 142 3.32 -13.77 22.99
C ASP A 142 2.78 -13.04 21.76
N PHE A 143 2.58 -11.73 21.89
CA PHE A 143 2.27 -10.81 20.79
C PHE A 143 3.51 -10.56 19.90
N ARG A 144 4.45 -11.49 19.87
CA ARG A 144 5.58 -11.56 18.94
C ARG A 144 5.16 -12.31 17.67
N ALA A 145 4.00 -11.97 17.13
CA ALA A 145 3.58 -12.57 15.88
C ALA A 145 4.42 -12.00 14.73
N ARG A 146 5.40 -12.77 14.27
CA ARG A 146 6.08 -12.50 13.01
C ARG A 146 5.02 -12.53 11.89
N GLN A 147 4.82 -11.41 11.25
CA GLN A 147 3.92 -11.35 10.10
C GLN A 147 4.61 -11.98 8.90
N LYS A 148 4.00 -13.03 8.35
CA LYS A 148 4.49 -13.67 7.13
C LYS A 148 3.78 -13.03 5.94
N LEU A 149 4.55 -12.52 5.00
CA LEU A 149 4.06 -11.95 3.76
C LEU A 149 4.62 -12.74 2.59
N ARG A 150 3.78 -12.95 1.58
CA ARG A 150 4.21 -13.48 0.29
C ARG A 150 4.13 -12.37 -0.75
N LEU A 151 5.25 -12.10 -1.40
CA LEU A 151 5.35 -11.17 -2.51
C LEU A 151 5.48 -11.98 -3.80
N GLN A 152 4.60 -11.71 -4.77
CA GLN A 152 4.65 -12.34 -6.08
C GLN A 152 4.87 -11.26 -7.15
N LEU A 153 5.93 -11.39 -7.92
CA LEU A 153 6.22 -10.53 -9.05
C LEU A 153 5.27 -10.85 -10.20
N THR A 154 4.34 -9.94 -10.48
CA THR A 154 3.35 -10.11 -11.56
C THR A 154 3.75 -9.41 -12.84
N ARG A 155 4.57 -8.36 -12.75
CA ARG A 155 5.10 -7.62 -13.89
C ARG A 155 6.48 -7.08 -13.58
N CYS A 156 7.37 -7.17 -14.58
CA CYS A 156 8.67 -6.50 -14.58
C CYS A 156 9.14 -6.35 -16.04
N ARG A 157 9.56 -5.14 -16.43
CA ARG A 157 10.15 -4.94 -17.75
C ARG A 157 11.49 -5.66 -17.85
N GLY A 158 11.65 -6.48 -18.88
CA GLY A 158 12.93 -7.15 -19.17
C GLY A 158 13.25 -8.38 -18.32
N THR A 159 12.33 -8.84 -17.45
CA THR A 159 12.57 -9.98 -16.56
C THR A 159 11.38 -10.95 -16.56
N GLN A 160 11.66 -12.23 -16.26
CA GLN A 160 10.62 -13.23 -16.10
C GLN A 160 9.74 -12.93 -14.88
N THR A 161 8.44 -12.99 -15.08
CA THR A 161 7.41 -12.84 -14.05
C THR A 161 7.10 -14.17 -13.36
N GLY A 162 6.26 -14.14 -12.31
CA GLY A 162 5.82 -15.33 -11.58
C GLY A 162 6.71 -15.76 -10.42
N LYS A 163 7.89 -15.16 -10.26
CA LYS A 163 8.73 -15.40 -9.06
C LYS A 163 8.04 -14.92 -7.80
N SER A 164 8.14 -15.67 -6.71
CA SER A 164 7.60 -15.28 -5.41
C SER A 164 8.62 -15.48 -4.31
N ILE A 165 8.59 -14.61 -3.32
CA ILE A 165 9.37 -14.70 -2.09
C ILE A 165 8.45 -14.63 -0.88
N ASN A 166 8.83 -15.31 0.19
CA ASN A 166 8.15 -15.21 1.48
C ASN A 166 9.03 -14.40 2.42
N LEU A 167 8.46 -13.38 3.02
CA LEU A 167 9.11 -12.53 4.00
C LEU A 167 8.49 -12.79 5.37
N SER A 168 9.31 -12.74 6.40
CA SER A 168 8.86 -12.80 7.79
C SER A 168 9.29 -11.51 8.47
N ILE A 169 8.32 -10.63 8.71
CA ILE A 169 8.57 -9.32 9.30
C ILE A 169 8.33 -9.42 10.80
N ASP A 170 9.32 -8.99 11.59
CA ASP A 170 9.12 -8.84 13.03
C ASP A 170 8.24 -7.62 13.28
N ALA A 171 7.11 -7.81 13.95
CA ALA A 171 6.11 -6.75 14.18
C ALA A 171 6.62 -5.61 15.08
N ILE A 172 7.71 -5.84 15.83
CA ILE A 172 8.27 -4.86 16.76
C ILE A 172 9.37 -4.03 16.10
N THR A 173 10.28 -4.70 15.39
CA THR A 173 11.46 -4.05 14.82
C THR A 173 11.32 -3.72 13.34
N GLY A 174 10.30 -4.26 12.67
CA GLY A 174 10.16 -4.14 11.21
C GLY A 174 11.28 -4.83 10.42
N SER A 175 12.17 -5.58 11.07
CA SER A 175 13.23 -6.32 10.39
C SER A 175 12.69 -7.52 9.62
N VAL A 176 13.28 -7.81 8.47
CA VAL A 176 12.91 -8.90 7.55
C VAL A 176 13.83 -10.11 7.78
#